data_ebc7fd41fb95e1a3ee5a3ec0bf78e502
#
_entry.id   ebc7fd41fb95e1a3ee5a3ec0bf78e502
#
_cell.length_a   1.000
_cell.length_b   1.000
_cell.length_c   1.000
_cell.angle_alpha   90.00
_cell.angle_beta   90.00
_cell.angle_gamma   90.00
#
_symmetry.space_group_name_H-M   'P 1'
#
loop_
_entity.id
_entity.type
_entity.pdbx_description
1 polymer ?
#
loop_
_entity_poly.entity_id
_entity_poly.type
_entity_poly.pdbx_seq_one_letter_code
_entity_poly.pdbx_strand_id
1 'polypeptide(L)'
;MKIAYLMRHDITKNDGVTKKVLDQTTEWKKSGHTVQVFCYVYNKGKSIIVDANQYKIRPPLKNKFVLENDLLKDLEVFSPDVVYYRYSTLNRTLRKVLSKYKVVTEVNTDDLGESKLLWEKERNLKSFARYFTYTLFRSQILKKVQGIIAVTKEIAELPSTTKYDKPTVYIPNGIDLEKYQTIKKQNEAYERVGLFFIGSPNQPWHGVDIIEEMSKKLPQYDFHIVGMEGDSSENLFWHGYLQKDEYLKILKKCQICIGTLALERKNMKEACPLKVREYLAYGYPTIIGYEDTAFLENDVDFILKLKGNKVSDEAIEKIGSFIELVKKMVVTSDLIQNIDIIELEKRRLSFIEDIFKN
;
A
#
# COMPACT_ATOMS: atom_id res chain seq x y z
N MET A 1 19.30 11.94 13.04
CA MET A 1 18.77 12.95 12.10
C MET A 1 17.43 13.49 12.58
N LYS A 2 17.12 14.73 12.20
CA LYS A 2 15.76 15.29 12.27
C LYS A 2 15.05 15.04 10.93
N ILE A 3 13.99 14.24 10.94
CA ILE A 3 13.26 13.83 9.73
C ILE A 3 11.86 14.46 9.74
N ALA A 4 11.55 15.29 8.75
CA ALA A 4 10.20 15.79 8.53
C ALA A 4 9.47 14.85 7.55
N TYR A 5 8.47 14.12 8.03
CA TYR A 5 7.62 13.28 7.18
C TYR A 5 6.51 14.12 6.57
N LEU A 6 6.61 14.49 5.29
CA LEU A 6 5.64 15.32 4.58
C LEU A 6 4.70 14.46 3.74
N MET A 7 3.39 14.59 3.96
CA MET A 7 2.39 13.84 3.20
C MET A 7 1.07 14.57 3.01
N ARG A 8 0.29 14.07 2.04
CA ARG A 8 -1.09 14.49 1.81
C ARG A 8 -2.01 13.30 2.07
N HIS A 9 -2.56 13.25 3.29
CA HIS A 9 -3.44 12.17 3.71
C HIS A 9 -4.30 12.60 4.91
N ASP A 10 -5.45 11.97 5.08
CA ASP A 10 -6.32 12.22 6.24
C ASP A 10 -5.94 11.26 7.39
N ILE A 11 -5.01 11.70 8.23
CA ILE A 11 -4.46 10.93 9.36
C ILE A 11 -5.43 10.82 10.55
N THR A 12 -6.64 11.37 10.45
CA THR A 12 -7.71 11.14 11.45
C THR A 12 -8.38 9.79 11.24
N LYS A 13 -8.17 9.17 10.07
CA LYS A 13 -8.68 7.85 9.72
C LYS A 13 -7.71 6.76 10.16
N ASN A 14 -8.24 5.71 10.75
CA ASN A 14 -7.47 4.51 11.09
C ASN A 14 -7.40 3.56 9.89
N ASP A 15 -6.83 4.04 8.77
CA ASP A 15 -6.65 3.25 7.56
C ASP A 15 -5.20 2.72 7.39
N GLY A 16 -4.99 1.89 6.37
CA GLY A 16 -3.69 1.27 6.13
C GLY A 16 -2.56 2.26 5.90
N VAL A 17 -2.83 3.42 5.27
CA VAL A 17 -1.80 4.45 5.03
C VAL A 17 -1.39 5.10 6.34
N THR A 18 -2.35 5.47 7.19
CA THR A 18 -2.06 6.08 8.50
C THR A 18 -1.31 5.10 9.41
N LYS A 19 -1.71 3.81 9.43
CA LYS A 19 -0.99 2.76 10.16
C LYS A 19 0.45 2.63 9.68
N LYS A 20 0.66 2.54 8.36
CA LYS A 20 2.01 2.49 7.78
C LYS A 20 2.88 3.65 8.25
N VAL A 21 2.38 4.88 8.17
CA VAL A 21 3.14 6.08 8.58
C VAL A 21 3.44 6.07 10.08
N LEU A 22 2.47 5.65 10.89
CA LEU A 22 2.66 5.49 12.33
C LEU A 22 3.77 4.47 12.64
N ASP A 23 3.74 3.31 12.01
CA ASP A 23 4.73 2.26 12.21
C ASP A 23 6.12 2.71 11.74
N GLN A 24 6.26 3.29 10.54
CA GLN A 24 7.51 3.84 10.04
C GLN A 24 8.11 4.89 10.98
N THR A 25 7.30 5.88 11.38
CA THR A 25 7.81 6.97 12.23
C THR A 25 8.15 6.49 13.63
N THR A 26 7.48 5.47 14.14
CA THR A 26 7.79 4.82 15.41
C THR A 26 9.15 4.12 15.35
N GLU A 27 9.41 3.33 14.29
CA GLU A 27 10.69 2.65 14.11
C GLU A 27 11.86 3.64 13.94
N TRP A 28 11.65 4.74 13.21
CA TRP A 28 12.68 5.77 13.07
C TRP A 28 13.00 6.46 14.41
N LYS A 29 11.98 6.68 15.27
CA LYS A 29 12.20 7.21 16.63
C LYS A 29 12.92 6.21 17.52
N LYS A 30 12.58 4.92 17.48
CA LYS A 30 13.30 3.85 18.18
C LYS A 30 14.76 3.76 17.74
N SER A 31 15.05 4.04 16.46
CA SER A 31 16.39 4.11 15.90
C SER A 31 17.14 5.39 16.23
N GLY A 32 16.62 6.23 17.13
CA GLY A 32 17.31 7.45 17.64
C GLY A 32 17.12 8.70 16.78
N HIS A 33 16.18 8.70 15.83
CA HIS A 33 15.89 9.89 15.02
C HIS A 33 14.76 10.73 15.64
N THR A 34 14.83 12.05 15.44
CA THR A 34 13.72 12.96 15.79
C THR A 34 12.80 13.07 14.59
N VAL A 35 11.55 12.64 14.72
CA VAL A 35 10.61 12.57 13.59
C VAL A 35 9.36 13.38 13.89
N GLN A 36 8.97 14.26 12.95
CA GLN A 36 7.71 14.99 12.99
C GLN A 36 6.95 14.83 11.67
N VAL A 37 5.64 14.56 11.76
CA VAL A 37 4.76 14.41 10.59
C VAL A 37 4.10 15.72 10.26
N PHE A 38 4.20 16.14 9.00
CA PHE A 38 3.56 17.33 8.42
C PHE A 38 2.56 16.87 7.38
N CYS A 39 1.27 17.03 7.64
CA CYS A 39 0.27 16.46 6.77
C CYS A 39 -0.88 17.40 6.42
N TYR A 40 -1.29 17.35 5.16
CA TYR A 40 -2.51 17.96 4.70
C TYR A 40 -3.68 17.01 4.97
N VAL A 41 -4.70 17.48 5.69
CA VAL A 41 -5.89 16.68 6.05
C VAL A 41 -7.17 17.33 5.54
N TYR A 42 -8.17 16.52 5.21
CA TYR A 42 -9.49 17.02 4.81
C TYR A 42 -10.27 17.55 6.00
N ASN A 43 -10.26 16.80 7.09
CA ASN A 43 -10.92 17.16 8.34
C ASN A 43 -9.88 17.31 9.45
N LYS A 44 -10.01 18.37 10.24
CA LYS A 44 -9.20 18.57 11.44
C LYS A 44 -9.83 17.78 12.60
N GLY A 45 -9.62 16.48 12.61
CA GLY A 45 -9.92 15.61 13.74
C GLY A 45 -8.70 15.36 14.63
N LYS A 46 -8.82 14.48 15.61
CA LYS A 46 -7.70 14.04 16.43
C LYS A 46 -6.79 13.14 15.60
N SER A 47 -5.52 13.51 15.47
CA SER A 47 -4.52 12.64 14.86
C SER A 47 -4.26 11.41 15.73
N ILE A 48 -4.09 10.26 15.09
CA ILE A 48 -3.59 9.04 15.76
C ILE A 48 -2.06 8.91 15.66
N ILE A 49 -1.41 9.79 14.86
CA ILE A 49 0.04 9.85 14.74
C ILE A 49 0.56 10.84 15.78
N VAL A 50 1.47 10.38 16.62
CA VAL A 50 2.16 11.24 17.61
C VAL A 50 3.11 12.20 16.88
N ASP A 51 3.23 13.45 17.37
CA ASP A 51 4.03 14.51 16.75
C ASP A 51 3.64 14.80 15.29
N ALA A 52 2.33 14.92 15.04
CA ALA A 52 1.81 15.29 13.73
C ALA A 52 1.22 16.70 13.72
N ASN A 53 1.72 17.53 12.82
CA ASN A 53 1.13 18.83 12.48
C ASN A 53 0.14 18.67 11.33
N GLN A 54 -1.06 19.17 11.52
CA GLN A 54 -2.16 19.03 10.56
C GLN A 54 -2.50 20.36 9.92
N TYR A 55 -2.56 20.37 8.58
CA TYR A 55 -2.90 21.54 7.78
C TYR A 55 -4.13 21.24 6.92
N LYS A 56 -5.11 22.14 6.91
CA LYS A 56 -6.35 21.92 6.15
C LYS A 56 -6.08 21.83 4.66
N ILE A 57 -6.53 20.74 4.01
CA ILE A 57 -6.52 20.65 2.54
C ILE A 57 -7.47 21.69 1.96
N ARG A 58 -6.97 22.47 1.01
CA ARG A 58 -7.76 23.39 0.19
C ARG A 58 -8.30 22.66 -1.04
N PRO A 59 -9.37 23.15 -1.67
CA PRO A 59 -9.84 22.65 -2.96
C PRO A 59 -8.68 22.56 -3.98
N PRO A 60 -8.67 21.60 -4.90
CA PRO A 60 -7.51 21.28 -5.75
C PRO A 60 -6.89 22.47 -6.47
N LEU A 61 -7.71 23.37 -7.04
CA LEU A 61 -7.20 24.57 -7.71
C LEU A 61 -6.52 25.52 -6.73
N LYS A 62 -7.14 25.82 -5.58
CA LYS A 62 -6.54 26.68 -4.55
C LYS A 62 -5.26 26.09 -4.00
N ASN A 63 -5.22 24.76 -3.76
CA ASN A 63 -4.05 24.09 -3.23
C ASN A 63 -2.82 24.16 -4.16
N LYS A 64 -3.02 24.26 -5.49
CA LYS A 64 -1.91 24.43 -6.45
C LYS A 64 -1.22 25.79 -6.34
N PHE A 65 -1.98 26.85 -6.02
CA PHE A 65 -1.51 28.24 -6.11
C PHE A 65 -1.26 28.89 -4.75
N VAL A 66 -1.89 28.44 -3.68
CA VAL A 66 -1.73 29.02 -2.35
C VAL A 66 -0.49 28.46 -1.67
N LEU A 67 0.25 29.33 -1.03
CA LEU A 67 1.39 28.98 -0.18
C LEU A 67 0.89 28.75 1.25
N GLU A 68 1.16 27.57 1.80
CA GLU A 68 0.84 27.24 3.20
C GLU A 68 1.97 27.72 4.11
N ASN A 69 1.87 29.00 4.52
CA ASN A 69 2.92 29.66 5.32
C ASN A 69 3.11 29.00 6.68
N ASP A 70 2.03 28.54 7.33
CA ASP A 70 2.12 27.88 8.64
C ASP A 70 2.96 26.60 8.56
N LEU A 71 2.73 25.78 7.53
CA LEU A 71 3.55 24.59 7.29
C LEU A 71 5.03 24.94 7.08
N LEU A 72 5.30 25.99 6.28
CA LEU A 72 6.68 26.39 6.01
C LEU A 72 7.36 26.94 7.27
N LYS A 73 6.64 27.70 8.09
CA LYS A 73 7.12 28.20 9.38
C LYS A 73 7.41 27.07 10.34
N ASP A 74 6.51 26.09 10.46
CA ASP A 74 6.69 24.94 11.35
C ASP A 74 7.86 24.06 10.90
N LEU A 75 8.05 23.88 9.57
CA LEU A 75 9.25 23.22 9.02
C LEU A 75 10.54 23.99 9.35
N GLU A 76 10.50 25.30 9.31
CA GLU A 76 11.65 26.15 9.65
C GLU A 76 12.00 26.04 11.13
N VAL A 77 11.00 26.07 12.02
CA VAL A 77 11.18 25.86 13.47
C VAL A 77 11.70 24.45 13.77
N PHE A 78 11.15 23.43 13.11
CA PHE A 78 11.61 22.05 13.26
C PHE A 78 13.04 21.87 12.74
N SER A 79 13.42 22.61 11.70
CA SER A 79 14.76 22.57 11.08
C SER A 79 15.22 21.14 10.74
N PRO A 80 14.54 20.45 9.78
CA PRO A 80 14.87 19.07 9.46
C PRO A 80 16.19 18.94 8.71
N ASP A 81 16.92 17.87 8.97
CA ASP A 81 18.08 17.44 8.16
C ASP A 81 17.63 16.93 6.80
N VAL A 82 16.46 16.27 6.77
CA VAL A 82 15.83 15.73 5.55
C VAL A 82 14.31 15.82 5.64
N VAL A 83 13.68 16.10 4.50
CA VAL A 83 12.24 15.94 4.31
C VAL A 83 11.98 14.61 3.59
N TYR A 84 11.33 13.68 4.27
CA TYR A 84 10.82 12.46 3.67
C TYR A 84 9.43 12.73 3.11
N TYR A 85 9.32 12.74 1.78
CA TYR A 85 8.11 13.13 1.10
C TYR A 85 7.36 11.92 0.55
N ARG A 86 6.20 11.61 1.12
CA ARG A 86 5.28 10.65 0.49
C ARG A 86 4.71 11.28 -0.77
N TYR A 87 5.12 10.76 -1.92
CA TYR A 87 4.84 11.36 -3.23
C TYR A 87 3.35 11.65 -3.44
N SER A 88 3.07 12.85 -3.86
CA SER A 88 1.75 13.33 -4.32
C SER A 88 1.92 14.46 -5.34
N THR A 89 0.82 15.10 -5.75
CA THR A 89 0.85 16.17 -6.74
C THR A 89 1.60 17.42 -6.28
N LEU A 90 2.37 18.02 -7.18
CA LEU A 90 3.07 19.27 -6.93
C LEU A 90 2.11 20.43 -6.60
N ASN A 91 2.48 21.21 -5.60
CA ASN A 91 1.84 22.48 -5.26
C ASN A 91 2.90 23.55 -4.96
N ARG A 92 2.46 24.79 -4.74
CA ARG A 92 3.37 25.91 -4.50
C ARG A 92 4.18 25.75 -3.22
N THR A 93 3.61 25.19 -2.17
CA THR A 93 4.29 24.90 -0.91
C THR A 93 5.39 23.86 -1.10
N LEU A 94 5.08 22.74 -1.78
CA LEU A 94 6.07 21.71 -2.08
C LEU A 94 7.23 22.25 -2.94
N ARG A 95 6.97 23.17 -3.89
CA ARG A 95 8.05 23.84 -4.64
C ARG A 95 9.03 24.57 -3.74
N LYS A 96 8.51 25.26 -2.69
CA LYS A 96 9.35 25.92 -1.70
C LYS A 96 10.14 24.92 -0.85
N VAL A 97 9.50 23.83 -0.41
CA VAL A 97 10.19 22.75 0.31
C VAL A 97 11.31 22.16 -0.54
N LEU A 98 11.05 21.80 -1.79
CA LEU A 98 12.03 21.27 -2.74
C LEU A 98 13.18 22.25 -3.07
N SER A 99 13.00 23.56 -2.84
CA SER A 99 14.05 24.55 -3.07
C SER A 99 14.88 24.85 -1.81
N LYS A 100 14.38 24.53 -0.61
CA LYS A 100 15.01 24.91 0.66
C LYS A 100 15.62 23.72 1.40
N TYR A 101 15.05 22.53 1.24
CA TYR A 101 15.40 21.35 2.02
C TYR A 101 15.93 20.22 1.14
N LYS A 102 16.73 19.34 1.73
CA LYS A 102 17.07 18.04 1.17
C LYS A 102 15.81 17.16 1.23
N VAL A 103 15.39 16.57 0.10
CA VAL A 103 14.14 15.80 0.00
C VAL A 103 14.40 14.42 -0.58
N VAL A 104 13.98 13.37 0.12
CA VAL A 104 13.86 12.01 -0.39
C VAL A 104 12.39 11.71 -0.59
N THR A 105 12.00 11.12 -1.72
CA THR A 105 10.59 10.85 -2.00
C THR A 105 10.27 9.37 -2.04
N GLU A 106 9.13 8.98 -1.43
CA GLU A 106 8.58 7.63 -1.53
C GLU A 106 7.51 7.57 -2.60
N VAL A 107 7.70 6.74 -3.63
CA VAL A 107 6.75 6.51 -4.73
C VAL A 107 6.00 5.21 -4.50
N ASN A 108 4.68 5.30 -4.28
CA ASN A 108 3.84 4.18 -3.87
C ASN A 108 3.02 3.55 -5.01
N THR A 109 3.01 4.15 -6.20
CA THR A 109 2.25 3.66 -7.36
C THR A 109 2.82 4.26 -8.65
N ASP A 110 2.52 3.65 -9.79
CA ASP A 110 2.74 4.28 -11.09
C ASP A 110 1.63 5.30 -11.39
N ASP A 111 1.78 6.49 -10.82
CA ASP A 111 0.83 7.60 -10.96
C ASP A 111 0.64 8.07 -12.41
N LEU A 112 1.68 7.97 -13.24
CA LEU A 112 1.60 8.28 -14.68
C LEU A 112 0.81 7.23 -15.44
N GLY A 113 1.11 5.95 -15.24
CA GLY A 113 0.38 4.85 -15.86
C GLY A 113 -1.08 4.87 -15.46
N GLU A 114 -1.38 5.03 -14.18
CA GLU A 114 -2.77 5.14 -13.69
C GLU A 114 -3.53 6.32 -14.30
N SER A 115 -2.90 7.50 -14.37
CA SER A 115 -3.54 8.68 -14.95
C SER A 115 -3.74 8.57 -16.45
N LYS A 116 -2.83 7.89 -17.16
CA LYS A 116 -2.94 7.57 -18.59
C LYS A 116 -4.09 6.60 -18.85
N LEU A 117 -4.18 5.52 -18.09
CA LEU A 117 -5.27 4.55 -18.19
C LEU A 117 -6.65 5.19 -17.97
N LEU A 118 -6.76 6.07 -16.97
CA LEU A 118 -8.00 6.82 -16.74
C LEU A 118 -8.36 7.70 -17.92
N TRP A 119 -7.37 8.37 -18.54
CA TRP A 119 -7.62 9.18 -19.73
C TRP A 119 -8.03 8.31 -20.92
N GLU A 120 -7.36 7.21 -21.16
CA GLU A 120 -7.70 6.28 -22.26
C GLU A 120 -9.10 5.68 -22.11
N LYS A 121 -9.54 5.43 -20.87
CA LYS A 121 -10.87 4.90 -20.54
C LYS A 121 -11.97 5.96 -20.66
N GLU A 122 -11.77 7.12 -20.07
CA GLU A 122 -12.79 8.16 -19.95
C GLU A 122 -12.85 9.07 -21.17
N ARG A 123 -11.72 9.27 -21.88
CA ARG A 123 -11.52 10.12 -23.07
C ARG A 123 -12.14 11.53 -22.95
N ASN A 124 -12.15 12.11 -21.76
CA ASN A 124 -12.68 13.43 -21.51
C ASN A 124 -11.57 14.45 -21.15
N LEU A 125 -11.90 15.74 -21.26
CA LEU A 125 -10.94 16.83 -20.99
C LEU A 125 -10.40 16.83 -19.55
N LYS A 126 -11.18 16.34 -18.59
CA LYS A 126 -10.78 16.30 -17.17
C LYS A 126 -9.70 15.24 -16.93
N SER A 127 -9.88 14.05 -17.47
CA SER A 127 -8.89 12.96 -17.38
C SER A 127 -7.62 13.27 -18.17
N PHE A 128 -7.75 13.91 -19.35
CA PHE A 128 -6.61 14.43 -20.12
C PHE A 128 -5.84 15.49 -19.33
N ALA A 129 -6.50 16.50 -18.80
CA ALA A 129 -5.88 17.56 -18.00
C ALA A 129 -5.17 16.97 -16.75
N ARG A 130 -5.74 15.93 -16.16
CA ARG A 130 -5.12 15.19 -15.05
C ARG A 130 -3.82 14.52 -15.52
N TYR A 131 -3.85 13.71 -16.58
CA TYR A 131 -2.67 13.05 -17.13
C TYR A 131 -1.57 14.05 -17.50
N PHE A 132 -1.92 15.10 -18.23
CA PHE A 132 -0.99 16.17 -18.60
C PHE A 132 -0.37 16.85 -17.37
N THR A 133 -1.18 17.13 -16.36
CA THR A 133 -0.72 17.71 -15.08
C THR A 133 0.30 16.79 -14.38
N TYR A 134 0.03 15.50 -14.32
CA TYR A 134 0.94 14.52 -13.72
C TYR A 134 2.26 14.45 -14.51
N THR A 135 2.20 14.41 -15.84
CA THR A 135 3.38 14.38 -16.71
C THR A 135 4.29 15.60 -16.49
N LEU A 136 3.71 16.82 -16.46
CA LEU A 136 4.47 18.04 -16.26
C LEU A 136 5.04 18.17 -14.84
N PHE A 137 4.22 17.88 -13.83
CA PHE A 137 4.62 18.17 -12.43
C PHE A 137 5.47 17.08 -11.81
N ARG A 138 5.33 15.82 -12.24
CA ARG A 138 6.21 14.73 -11.80
C ARG A 138 7.68 15.07 -12.05
N SER A 139 7.99 15.56 -13.26
CA SER A 139 9.37 15.92 -13.62
C SER A 139 9.95 17.01 -12.72
N GLN A 140 9.13 17.97 -12.30
CA GLN A 140 9.58 19.06 -11.43
C GLN A 140 9.88 18.60 -10.00
N ILE A 141 9.23 17.53 -9.54
CA ILE A 141 9.52 16.90 -8.25
C ILE A 141 10.78 16.04 -8.37
N LEU A 142 10.76 15.06 -9.29
CA LEU A 142 11.81 14.03 -9.35
C LEU A 142 13.18 14.58 -9.77
N LYS A 143 13.23 15.69 -10.52
CA LYS A 143 14.50 16.42 -10.79
C LYS A 143 15.12 17.04 -9.55
N LYS A 144 14.31 17.41 -8.55
CA LYS A 144 14.78 18.19 -7.38
C LYS A 144 15.02 17.36 -6.13
N VAL A 145 14.48 16.14 -6.05
CA VAL A 145 14.75 15.25 -4.93
C VAL A 145 16.18 14.71 -4.99
N GLN A 146 16.74 14.37 -3.85
CA GLN A 146 18.07 13.78 -3.71
C GLN A 146 18.04 12.26 -3.88
N GLY A 147 16.93 11.61 -3.59
CA GLY A 147 16.75 10.17 -3.77
C GLY A 147 15.30 9.77 -3.92
N ILE A 148 15.10 8.57 -4.47
CA ILE A 148 13.78 7.97 -4.72
C ILE A 148 13.72 6.62 -4.02
N ILE A 149 12.68 6.40 -3.23
CA ILE A 149 12.35 5.11 -2.65
C ILE A 149 11.06 4.64 -3.30
N ALA A 150 11.11 3.56 -4.05
CA ALA A 150 9.94 2.95 -4.67
C ALA A 150 9.44 1.79 -3.82
N VAL A 151 8.13 1.55 -3.77
CA VAL A 151 7.59 0.43 -2.99
C VAL A 151 7.67 -0.90 -3.74
N THR A 152 7.97 -0.88 -5.05
CA THR A 152 8.22 -2.08 -5.86
C THR A 152 9.45 -1.90 -6.72
N LYS A 153 10.09 -3.01 -7.11
CA LYS A 153 11.21 -3.02 -8.06
C LYS A 153 10.75 -2.48 -9.41
N GLU A 154 9.58 -2.91 -9.87
CA GLU A 154 8.97 -2.42 -11.12
C GLU A 154 8.89 -0.89 -11.14
N ILE A 155 8.38 -0.23 -10.07
CA ILE A 155 8.30 1.24 -10.01
C ILE A 155 9.69 1.89 -10.02
N ALA A 156 10.68 1.29 -9.35
CA ALA A 156 12.04 1.79 -9.35
C ALA A 156 12.67 1.77 -10.75
N GLU A 157 12.38 0.76 -11.53
CA GLU A 157 12.93 0.50 -12.87
C GLU A 157 12.14 1.16 -14.02
N LEU A 158 10.95 1.73 -13.75
CA LEU A 158 10.17 2.42 -14.78
C LEU A 158 10.97 3.52 -15.46
N PRO A 159 10.89 3.67 -16.80
CA PRO A 159 11.51 4.78 -17.52
C PRO A 159 11.09 6.15 -16.99
N SER A 160 9.87 6.25 -16.44
CA SER A 160 9.36 7.45 -15.79
C SER A 160 10.07 7.78 -14.46
N THR A 161 10.82 6.84 -13.89
CA THR A 161 11.61 6.99 -12.67
C THR A 161 13.10 7.11 -13.00
N THR A 162 13.64 6.18 -13.77
CA THR A 162 15.09 6.08 -14.07
C THR A 162 15.66 7.25 -14.89
N LYS A 163 14.83 7.87 -15.75
CA LYS A 163 15.26 9.02 -16.59
C LYS A 163 15.77 10.25 -15.82
N TYR A 164 15.62 10.29 -14.50
CA TYR A 164 16.08 11.42 -13.68
C TYR A 164 17.47 11.22 -13.09
N ASP A 165 18.05 10.02 -13.25
CA ASP A 165 19.37 9.65 -12.77
C ASP A 165 19.57 10.03 -11.29
N LYS A 166 18.63 9.57 -10.46
CA LYS A 166 18.65 9.77 -9.01
C LYS A 166 18.99 8.46 -8.29
N PRO A 167 19.75 8.51 -7.19
CA PRO A 167 19.83 7.35 -6.30
C PRO A 167 18.44 6.81 -6.04
N THR A 168 18.22 5.55 -6.40
CA THR A 168 16.90 4.91 -6.33
C THR A 168 17.03 3.53 -5.71
N VAL A 169 16.16 3.23 -4.75
CA VAL A 169 16.03 1.92 -4.12
C VAL A 169 14.58 1.49 -4.09
N TYR A 170 14.33 0.18 -4.16
CA TYR A 170 13.00 -0.35 -3.84
C TYR A 170 12.99 -0.95 -2.44
N ILE A 171 11.97 -0.57 -1.67
CA ILE A 171 11.72 -1.07 -0.32
C ILE A 171 10.22 -1.32 -0.19
N PRO A 172 9.78 -2.58 -0.13
CA PRO A 172 8.37 -2.91 -0.06
C PRO A 172 7.69 -2.37 1.21
N ASN A 173 6.38 -2.38 1.22
CA ASN A 173 5.62 -2.12 2.44
C ASN A 173 5.88 -3.25 3.43
N GLY A 174 6.26 -2.87 4.64
CA GLY A 174 6.41 -3.76 5.78
C GLY A 174 5.19 -3.75 6.71
N ILE A 175 5.27 -4.57 7.73
CA ILE A 175 4.34 -4.64 8.84
C ILE A 175 5.11 -4.92 10.13
N ASP A 176 4.65 -4.36 11.24
CA ASP A 176 5.22 -4.60 12.56
C ASP A 176 4.76 -5.99 13.05
N LEU A 177 5.61 -7.00 12.87
CA LEU A 177 5.28 -8.38 13.21
C LEU A 177 5.03 -8.58 14.71
N GLU A 178 5.61 -7.75 15.59
CA GLU A 178 5.39 -7.84 17.03
C GLU A 178 3.94 -7.46 17.44
N LYS A 179 3.28 -6.62 16.64
CA LYS A 179 1.88 -6.21 16.87
C LYS A 179 0.84 -7.24 16.45
N TYR A 180 1.26 -8.28 15.72
CA TYR A 180 0.36 -9.28 15.18
C TYR A 180 0.60 -10.63 15.84
N GLN A 181 -0.42 -11.13 16.49
CA GLN A 181 -0.40 -12.51 16.97
C GLN A 181 -1.05 -13.41 15.92
N THR A 182 -0.42 -14.52 15.64
CA THR A 182 -0.98 -15.54 14.78
C THR A 182 -2.37 -15.94 15.27
N ILE A 183 -3.35 -15.84 14.41
CA ILE A 183 -4.73 -16.18 14.75
C ILE A 183 -4.84 -17.70 14.83
N LYS A 184 -5.23 -18.22 15.99
CA LYS A 184 -5.65 -19.62 16.08
C LYS A 184 -6.92 -19.78 15.26
N LYS A 185 -6.79 -20.45 14.12
CA LYS A 185 -7.93 -20.83 13.29
C LYS A 185 -8.82 -21.74 14.14
N GLN A 186 -10.12 -21.54 14.12
CA GLN A 186 -11.03 -22.43 14.81
C GLN A 186 -10.95 -23.79 14.13
N ASN A 187 -10.39 -24.80 14.80
CA ASN A 187 -10.23 -26.16 14.29
C ASN A 187 -11.51 -26.99 14.39
N GLU A 188 -12.64 -26.37 14.72
CA GLU A 188 -13.92 -27.05 14.63
C GLU A 188 -14.20 -27.38 13.16
N ALA A 189 -14.68 -28.57 12.93
CA ALA A 189 -14.97 -29.11 11.59
C ALA A 189 -15.91 -28.18 10.82
N TYR A 190 -15.30 -27.17 10.13
CA TYR A 190 -16.05 -26.44 9.14
C TYR A 190 -16.37 -27.40 8.00
N GLU A 191 -17.63 -27.48 7.64
CA GLU A 191 -18.06 -28.28 6.52
C GLU A 191 -17.38 -27.80 5.22
N ARG A 192 -17.00 -26.52 5.14
CA ARG A 192 -16.35 -25.87 3.99
C ARG A 192 -15.14 -25.03 4.42
N VAL A 193 -14.11 -24.98 3.57
CA VAL A 193 -12.97 -24.07 3.75
C VAL A 193 -13.38 -22.67 3.36
N GLY A 194 -13.13 -21.70 4.26
CA GLY A 194 -13.42 -20.29 4.02
C GLY A 194 -12.23 -19.55 3.40
N LEU A 195 -12.49 -18.74 2.37
CA LEU A 195 -11.56 -17.81 1.74
C LEU A 195 -11.98 -16.37 2.06
N PHE A 196 -11.07 -15.56 2.51
CA PHE A 196 -11.33 -14.20 2.99
C PHE A 196 -10.70 -13.14 2.09
N PHE A 197 -11.49 -12.12 1.73
CA PHE A 197 -11.02 -10.93 1.04
C PHE A 197 -11.49 -9.66 1.75
N ILE A 198 -10.60 -8.66 1.91
CA ILE A 198 -10.98 -7.30 2.33
C ILE A 198 -10.47 -6.28 1.31
N GLY A 199 -11.32 -5.31 0.95
CA GLY A 199 -10.95 -4.28 -0.01
C GLY A 199 -11.86 -3.07 0.02
N SER A 200 -11.48 -2.02 -0.72
CA SER A 200 -12.31 -0.82 -0.91
C SER A 200 -13.09 -0.91 -2.20
N PRO A 201 -14.30 -0.33 -2.28
CA PRO A 201 -15.10 -0.31 -3.51
C PRO A 201 -14.40 0.49 -4.61
N ASN A 202 -14.86 0.32 -5.85
CA ASN A 202 -14.39 1.05 -7.03
C ASN A 202 -12.89 0.87 -7.34
N GLN A 203 -12.35 -0.31 -7.05
CA GLN A 203 -10.96 -0.67 -7.33
C GLN A 203 -10.94 -1.90 -8.28
N PRO A 204 -10.99 -1.71 -9.62
CA PRO A 204 -11.09 -2.83 -10.57
C PRO A 204 -9.95 -3.84 -10.47
N TRP A 205 -8.76 -3.39 -10.06
CA TRP A 205 -7.60 -4.25 -9.88
C TRP A 205 -7.70 -5.20 -8.67
N HIS A 206 -8.67 -5.00 -7.77
CA HIS A 206 -8.92 -5.99 -6.72
C HIS A 206 -9.37 -7.33 -7.31
N GLY A 207 -10.04 -7.33 -8.47
CA GLY A 207 -10.48 -8.56 -9.12
C GLY A 207 -11.63 -9.24 -8.38
N VAL A 208 -12.56 -8.46 -7.83
CA VAL A 208 -13.73 -9.00 -7.11
C VAL A 208 -14.60 -9.84 -8.04
N ASP A 209 -14.75 -9.43 -9.29
CA ASP A 209 -15.39 -10.21 -10.35
C ASP A 209 -14.72 -11.57 -10.59
N ILE A 210 -13.40 -11.66 -10.39
CA ILE A 210 -12.66 -12.93 -10.41
C ILE A 210 -13.05 -13.80 -9.20
N ILE A 211 -13.19 -13.19 -8.01
CA ILE A 211 -13.63 -13.91 -6.80
C ILE A 211 -15.05 -14.45 -7.00
N GLU A 212 -15.97 -13.68 -7.60
CA GLU A 212 -17.31 -14.12 -7.96
C GLU A 212 -17.31 -15.29 -8.97
N GLU A 213 -16.39 -15.26 -9.95
CA GLU A 213 -16.22 -16.37 -10.88
C GLU A 213 -15.65 -17.61 -10.17
N MET A 214 -14.66 -17.43 -9.29
CA MET A 214 -14.11 -18.51 -8.48
C MET A 214 -15.18 -19.17 -7.62
N SER A 215 -16.05 -18.41 -6.96
CA SER A 215 -17.11 -18.97 -6.11
C SER A 215 -18.07 -19.87 -6.88
N LYS A 216 -18.39 -19.51 -8.12
CA LYS A 216 -19.25 -20.35 -9.01
C LYS A 216 -18.58 -21.65 -9.43
N LYS A 217 -17.25 -21.62 -9.67
CA LYS A 217 -16.49 -22.78 -10.12
C LYS A 217 -16.00 -23.68 -8.96
N LEU A 218 -16.01 -23.18 -7.73
CA LEU A 218 -15.54 -23.85 -6.52
C LEU A 218 -16.65 -23.87 -5.44
N PRO A 219 -17.81 -24.51 -5.70
CA PRO A 219 -18.95 -24.48 -4.80
C PRO A 219 -18.70 -25.16 -3.44
N GLN A 220 -17.63 -25.94 -3.30
CA GLN A 220 -17.23 -26.60 -2.07
C GLN A 220 -16.52 -25.66 -1.05
N TYR A 221 -16.18 -24.43 -1.44
CA TYR A 221 -15.53 -23.45 -0.58
C TYR A 221 -16.43 -22.24 -0.34
N ASP A 222 -16.27 -21.58 0.80
CA ASP A 222 -16.99 -20.37 1.15
C ASP A 222 -16.11 -19.12 0.91
N PHE A 223 -16.67 -18.10 0.27
CA PHE A 223 -15.98 -16.86 -0.08
C PHE A 223 -16.57 -15.70 0.71
N HIS A 224 -15.76 -15.01 1.48
CA HIS A 224 -16.16 -13.89 2.33
C HIS A 224 -15.53 -12.60 1.83
N ILE A 225 -16.37 -11.63 1.41
CA ILE A 225 -15.92 -10.31 0.92
C ILE A 225 -16.31 -9.24 1.93
N VAL A 226 -15.32 -8.48 2.39
CA VAL A 226 -15.48 -7.37 3.35
C VAL A 226 -15.05 -6.04 2.72
N GLY A 227 -15.72 -4.95 3.10
CA GLY A 227 -15.40 -3.59 2.71
C GLY A 227 -16.17 -3.06 1.51
N MET A 228 -17.12 -3.82 1.00
CA MET A 228 -18.02 -3.43 -0.08
C MET A 228 -19.33 -4.22 -0.05
N GLU A 229 -20.35 -3.67 -0.67
CA GLU A 229 -21.66 -4.30 -0.82
C GLU A 229 -21.73 -5.14 -2.12
N GLY A 230 -22.55 -6.17 -2.10
CA GLY A 230 -22.86 -7.04 -3.23
C GLY A 230 -23.95 -8.06 -2.88
N ASP A 231 -24.34 -8.88 -3.84
CA ASP A 231 -25.38 -9.88 -3.66
C ASP A 231 -24.76 -11.21 -3.20
N SER A 232 -25.10 -11.64 -2.00
CA SER A 232 -24.67 -12.93 -1.47
C SER A 232 -25.36 -14.08 -2.18
N SER A 233 -24.66 -15.20 -2.31
CA SER A 233 -25.17 -16.45 -2.86
C SER A 233 -24.92 -17.62 -1.89
N GLU A 234 -25.10 -18.86 -2.33
CA GLU A 234 -24.95 -20.04 -1.46
C GLU A 234 -23.58 -20.12 -0.77
N ASN A 235 -22.49 -19.74 -1.48
CA ASN A 235 -21.12 -19.84 -0.98
C ASN A 235 -20.32 -18.54 -1.16
N LEU A 236 -20.98 -17.42 -1.46
CA LEU A 236 -20.36 -16.09 -1.58
C LEU A 236 -21.09 -15.12 -0.65
N PHE A 237 -20.38 -14.60 0.34
CA PHE A 237 -20.93 -13.77 1.40
C PHE A 237 -20.35 -12.36 1.37
N TRP A 238 -21.19 -11.36 1.14
CA TRP A 238 -20.83 -9.95 1.19
C TRP A 238 -21.19 -9.38 2.56
N HIS A 239 -20.21 -8.79 3.23
CA HIS A 239 -20.36 -8.34 4.61
C HIS A 239 -20.41 -6.81 4.76
N GLY A 240 -20.34 -6.08 3.64
CA GLY A 240 -20.29 -4.62 3.71
C GLY A 240 -19.04 -4.09 4.42
N TYR A 241 -19.11 -2.85 4.86
CA TYR A 241 -18.02 -2.23 5.62
C TYR A 241 -18.07 -2.68 7.09
N LEU A 242 -16.96 -3.25 7.56
CA LEU A 242 -16.81 -3.72 8.94
C LEU A 242 -15.59 -3.08 9.61
N GLN A 243 -15.69 -2.84 10.92
CA GLN A 243 -14.56 -2.46 11.75
C GLN A 243 -13.62 -3.66 12.01
N LYS A 244 -12.40 -3.38 12.49
CA LYS A 244 -11.37 -4.40 12.66
C LYS A 244 -11.86 -5.61 13.48
N ASP A 245 -12.48 -5.37 14.63
CA ASP A 245 -12.94 -6.44 15.53
C ASP A 245 -14.07 -7.30 14.92
N GLU A 246 -14.83 -6.72 13.99
CA GLU A 246 -15.92 -7.40 13.30
C GLU A 246 -15.37 -8.28 12.18
N TYR A 247 -14.52 -7.74 11.30
CA TYR A 247 -13.97 -8.56 10.22
C TYR A 247 -13.02 -9.65 10.73
N LEU A 248 -12.34 -9.45 11.85
CA LEU A 248 -11.52 -10.48 12.47
C LEU A 248 -12.34 -11.70 12.92
N LYS A 249 -13.61 -11.53 13.30
CA LYS A 249 -14.51 -12.65 13.62
C LYS A 249 -14.79 -13.50 12.37
N ILE A 250 -14.91 -12.88 11.20
CA ILE A 250 -15.07 -13.57 9.92
C ILE A 250 -13.74 -14.24 9.52
N LEU A 251 -12.64 -13.48 9.58
CA LEU A 251 -11.32 -14.01 9.24
C LEU A 251 -10.96 -15.26 10.06
N LYS A 252 -11.30 -15.32 11.35
CA LYS A 252 -11.09 -16.50 12.21
C LYS A 252 -11.79 -17.77 11.71
N LYS A 253 -12.85 -17.63 10.93
CA LYS A 253 -13.57 -18.75 10.33
C LYS A 253 -12.96 -19.20 9.01
N CYS A 254 -12.07 -18.41 8.42
CA CYS A 254 -11.42 -18.70 7.14
C CYS A 254 -10.06 -19.39 7.34
N GLN A 255 -9.58 -20.05 6.31
CA GLN A 255 -8.29 -20.75 6.30
C GLN A 255 -7.29 -20.06 5.38
N ILE A 256 -7.76 -19.36 4.36
CA ILE A 256 -6.95 -18.74 3.30
C ILE A 256 -7.44 -17.32 3.06
N CYS A 257 -6.52 -16.43 2.68
CA CYS A 257 -6.86 -15.07 2.29
C CYS A 257 -6.66 -14.86 0.79
N ILE A 258 -7.42 -13.92 0.23
CA ILE A 258 -7.30 -13.50 -1.16
C ILE A 258 -6.80 -12.07 -1.21
N GLY A 259 -5.69 -11.84 -1.91
CA GLY A 259 -5.16 -10.51 -2.17
C GLY A 259 -5.79 -9.86 -3.42
N THR A 260 -5.05 -8.95 -4.05
CA THR A 260 -5.42 -8.36 -5.34
C THR A 260 -5.24 -9.41 -6.44
N LEU A 261 -6.24 -9.60 -7.32
CA LEU A 261 -6.20 -10.64 -8.36
C LEU A 261 -6.02 -10.09 -9.79
N ALA A 262 -6.25 -8.80 -10.01
CA ALA A 262 -6.29 -8.20 -11.35
C ALA A 262 -5.39 -6.95 -11.45
N LEU A 263 -4.15 -7.05 -10.96
CA LEU A 263 -3.20 -5.92 -10.94
C LEU A 263 -2.83 -5.44 -12.34
N GLU A 264 -2.85 -6.34 -13.34
CA GLU A 264 -2.61 -6.03 -14.75
C GLU A 264 -3.59 -4.98 -15.31
N ARG A 265 -4.77 -4.81 -14.70
CA ARG A 265 -5.72 -3.73 -15.05
C ARG A 265 -5.16 -2.33 -14.78
N LYS A 266 -4.05 -2.24 -14.05
CA LYS A 266 -3.25 -1.04 -13.83
C LYS A 266 -1.98 -1.02 -14.66
N ASN A 267 -1.79 -1.97 -15.58
CA ASN A 267 -0.53 -2.22 -16.29
C ASN A 267 0.67 -2.42 -15.35
N MET A 268 0.45 -3.03 -14.20
CA MET A 268 1.49 -3.36 -13.23
C MET A 268 1.54 -4.87 -13.00
N LYS A 269 2.73 -5.36 -12.70
CA LYS A 269 3.01 -6.77 -12.41
C LYS A 269 3.37 -7.00 -10.94
N GLU A 270 3.95 -5.99 -10.29
CA GLU A 270 4.41 -6.05 -8.92
C GLU A 270 3.56 -5.20 -7.96
N ALA A 271 3.34 -5.71 -6.78
CA ALA A 271 2.71 -4.96 -5.68
C ALA A 271 3.19 -5.46 -4.31
N CYS A 272 2.91 -4.67 -3.27
CA CYS A 272 3.12 -5.04 -1.87
C CYS A 272 1.97 -4.48 -1.01
N PRO A 273 0.71 -4.95 -1.22
CA PRO A 273 -0.46 -4.39 -0.54
C PRO A 273 -0.42 -4.64 0.97
N LEU A 274 -0.79 -3.62 1.76
CA LEU A 274 -0.82 -3.72 3.22
C LEU A 274 -1.75 -4.82 3.73
N LYS A 275 -2.87 -5.08 3.04
CA LYS A 275 -3.79 -6.17 3.42
C LYS A 275 -3.10 -7.55 3.38
N VAL A 276 -2.25 -7.80 2.38
CA VAL A 276 -1.53 -9.07 2.29
C VAL A 276 -0.47 -9.18 3.38
N ARG A 277 0.19 -8.07 3.74
CA ARG A 277 1.07 -8.01 4.92
C ARG A 277 0.31 -8.41 6.19
N GLU A 278 -0.90 -7.87 6.37
CA GLU A 278 -1.75 -8.19 7.52
C GLU A 278 -2.20 -9.66 7.53
N TYR A 279 -2.59 -10.22 6.39
CA TYR A 279 -2.95 -11.63 6.28
C TYR A 279 -1.80 -12.56 6.69
N LEU A 280 -0.62 -12.33 6.12
CA LEU A 280 0.57 -13.12 6.43
C LEU A 280 0.97 -12.99 7.91
N ALA A 281 0.92 -11.77 8.47
CA ALA A 281 1.21 -11.54 9.88
C ALA A 281 0.20 -12.22 10.83
N TYR A 282 -1.06 -12.37 10.38
CA TYR A 282 -2.05 -13.18 11.11
C TYR A 282 -1.91 -14.69 10.89
N GLY A 283 -0.98 -15.13 10.05
CA GLY A 283 -0.69 -16.55 9.82
C GLY A 283 -1.47 -17.19 8.67
N TYR A 284 -2.03 -16.39 7.74
CA TYR A 284 -2.86 -16.91 6.65
C TYR A 284 -2.07 -17.06 5.35
N PRO A 285 -2.06 -18.27 4.73
CA PRO A 285 -1.69 -18.43 3.33
C PRO A 285 -2.58 -17.59 2.43
N THR A 286 -2.03 -17.13 1.29
CA THR A 286 -2.71 -16.11 0.48
C THR A 286 -2.64 -16.43 -1.02
N ILE A 287 -3.75 -16.17 -1.74
CA ILE A 287 -3.84 -16.23 -3.21
C ILE A 287 -3.73 -14.80 -3.73
N ILE A 288 -2.84 -14.54 -4.68
CA ILE A 288 -2.60 -13.23 -5.30
C ILE A 288 -2.52 -13.33 -6.82
N GLY A 289 -2.78 -12.22 -7.54
CA GLY A 289 -2.68 -12.12 -8.99
C GLY A 289 -1.54 -11.18 -9.45
N TYR A 290 -0.40 -11.20 -8.74
CA TYR A 290 0.76 -10.35 -9.03
C TYR A 290 2.03 -10.95 -8.43
N GLU A 291 3.19 -10.38 -8.79
CA GLU A 291 4.46 -10.68 -8.10
C GLU A 291 4.57 -9.80 -6.85
N ASP A 292 4.70 -10.44 -5.68
CA ASP A 292 4.89 -9.69 -4.45
C ASP A 292 6.36 -9.28 -4.30
N THR A 293 6.61 -7.97 -4.21
CA THR A 293 7.96 -7.41 -4.17
C THR A 293 8.85 -7.96 -3.05
N ALA A 294 8.26 -8.38 -1.94
CA ALA A 294 9.02 -8.97 -0.83
C ALA A 294 9.42 -10.43 -1.08
N PHE A 295 8.82 -11.11 -2.06
CA PHE A 295 9.02 -12.53 -2.35
C PHE A 295 9.43 -12.78 -3.82
N LEU A 296 10.11 -11.80 -4.45
CA LEU A 296 10.55 -11.92 -5.85
C LEU A 296 11.64 -12.98 -6.06
N GLU A 297 12.51 -13.15 -5.08
CA GLU A 297 13.68 -14.03 -5.19
C GLU A 297 13.42 -15.45 -4.68
N ASN A 298 12.32 -15.66 -3.95
CA ASN A 298 12.01 -16.95 -3.33
C ASN A 298 10.55 -17.32 -3.59
N ASP A 299 10.33 -18.47 -4.20
CA ASP A 299 9.01 -19.10 -4.19
C ASP A 299 8.72 -19.65 -2.79
N VAL A 300 7.54 -19.34 -2.29
CA VAL A 300 7.09 -19.75 -0.97
C VAL A 300 5.77 -20.52 -1.06
N ASP A 301 5.64 -21.58 -0.28
CA ASP A 301 4.49 -22.49 -0.36
C ASP A 301 3.18 -21.88 0.16
N PHE A 302 3.25 -20.78 0.90
CA PHE A 302 2.09 -20.09 1.48
C PHE A 302 1.52 -18.95 0.61
N ILE A 303 2.05 -18.71 -0.60
CA ILE A 303 1.53 -17.74 -1.56
C ILE A 303 1.31 -18.42 -2.90
N LEU A 304 0.05 -18.49 -3.34
CA LEU A 304 -0.30 -18.89 -4.71
C LEU A 304 -0.38 -17.66 -5.60
N LYS A 305 0.47 -17.60 -6.63
CA LYS A 305 0.43 -16.57 -7.67
C LYS A 305 -0.40 -17.05 -8.86
N LEU A 306 -1.54 -16.42 -9.09
CA LEU A 306 -2.37 -16.67 -10.27
C LEU A 306 -1.90 -15.80 -11.44
N LYS A 307 -1.81 -16.39 -12.64
CA LYS A 307 -1.47 -15.67 -13.86
C LYS A 307 -2.74 -15.34 -14.66
N GLY A 308 -2.88 -14.06 -14.99
CA GLY A 308 -4.00 -13.59 -15.84
C GLY A 308 -5.28 -13.27 -15.06
N ASN A 309 -6.19 -12.58 -15.76
CA ASN A 309 -7.46 -12.06 -15.23
C ASN A 309 -8.67 -12.96 -15.53
N LYS A 310 -8.44 -14.22 -15.89
CA LYS A 310 -9.49 -15.21 -16.16
C LYS A 310 -9.29 -16.44 -15.30
N VAL A 311 -10.39 -16.95 -14.79
CA VAL A 311 -10.43 -18.19 -14.02
C VAL A 311 -10.51 -19.36 -14.98
N SER A 312 -9.37 -19.76 -15.56
CA SER A 312 -9.30 -20.97 -16.40
C SER A 312 -9.46 -22.24 -15.56
N ASP A 313 -9.79 -23.36 -16.19
CA ASP A 313 -9.91 -24.64 -15.48
C ASP A 313 -8.56 -25.03 -14.86
N GLU A 314 -7.44 -24.75 -15.52
CA GLU A 314 -6.10 -24.92 -14.95
C GLU A 314 -5.88 -24.07 -13.68
N ALA A 315 -6.38 -22.82 -13.68
CA ALA A 315 -6.29 -21.96 -12.48
C ALA A 315 -7.14 -22.52 -11.34
N ILE A 316 -8.32 -23.08 -11.64
CA ILE A 316 -9.20 -23.73 -10.66
C ILE A 316 -8.52 -24.95 -10.03
N GLU A 317 -7.89 -25.80 -10.82
CA GLU A 317 -7.15 -26.97 -10.32
C GLU A 317 -5.98 -26.55 -9.43
N LYS A 318 -5.22 -25.51 -9.83
CA LYS A 318 -4.14 -24.94 -9.01
C LYS A 318 -4.65 -24.38 -7.69
N ILE A 319 -5.77 -23.67 -7.71
CA ILE A 319 -6.40 -23.12 -6.50
C ILE A 319 -6.83 -24.26 -5.58
N GLY A 320 -7.51 -25.28 -6.10
CA GLY A 320 -7.94 -26.43 -5.33
C GLY A 320 -6.76 -27.17 -4.68
N SER A 321 -5.73 -27.46 -5.47
CA SER A 321 -4.49 -28.11 -4.99
C SER A 321 -3.79 -27.28 -3.91
N PHE A 322 -3.69 -25.96 -4.11
CA PHE A 322 -3.11 -25.07 -3.11
C PHE A 322 -3.93 -25.05 -1.82
N ILE A 323 -5.25 -24.94 -1.92
CA ILE A 323 -6.14 -24.95 -0.74
C ILE A 323 -5.92 -26.23 0.06
N GLU A 324 -5.92 -27.40 -0.58
CA GLU A 324 -5.72 -28.68 0.10
C GLU A 324 -4.34 -28.75 0.80
N LEU A 325 -3.30 -28.21 0.16
CA LEU A 325 -1.96 -28.16 0.72
C LEU A 325 -1.88 -27.28 1.98
N VAL A 326 -2.48 -26.08 1.94
CA VAL A 326 -2.23 -25.04 2.95
C VAL A 326 -3.38 -24.77 3.93
N LYS A 327 -4.57 -25.39 3.77
CA LYS A 327 -5.74 -25.11 4.64
C LYS A 327 -5.50 -25.27 6.13
N LYS A 328 -4.53 -26.12 6.52
CA LYS A 328 -4.09 -26.32 7.91
C LYS A 328 -2.80 -25.57 8.26
N MET A 329 -2.15 -24.96 7.25
CA MET A 329 -0.89 -24.27 7.45
C MET A 329 -1.12 -22.97 8.25
N VAL A 330 -0.15 -22.67 9.08
CA VAL A 330 -0.03 -21.38 9.76
C VAL A 330 1.29 -20.77 9.31
N VAL A 331 1.21 -19.61 8.69
CA VAL A 331 2.38 -18.81 8.31
C VAL A 331 2.96 -18.20 9.58
N THR A 332 4.16 -18.61 9.96
CA THR A 332 4.84 -18.12 11.16
C THR A 332 5.72 -16.92 10.85
N SER A 333 6.04 -16.13 11.86
CA SER A 333 6.80 -14.87 11.68
C SER A 333 8.21 -15.09 11.12
N ASP A 334 8.83 -16.25 11.40
CA ASP A 334 10.14 -16.64 10.86
C ASP A 334 10.13 -16.82 9.33
N LEU A 335 9.00 -17.23 8.75
CA LEU A 335 8.84 -17.39 7.30
C LEU A 335 8.67 -16.06 6.55
N ILE A 336 8.36 -14.99 7.27
CA ILE A 336 8.00 -13.69 6.69
C ILE A 336 8.85 -12.53 7.22
N GLN A 337 10.04 -12.78 7.71
CA GLN A 337 10.96 -11.74 8.21
C GLN A 337 11.29 -10.67 7.16
N ASN A 338 11.24 -11.02 5.88
CA ASN A 338 11.45 -10.10 4.76
C ASN A 338 10.36 -9.01 4.62
N ILE A 339 9.24 -9.13 5.33
CA ILE A 339 8.22 -8.08 5.44
C ILE A 339 8.21 -7.40 6.81
N ASP A 340 9.14 -7.72 7.70
CA ASP A 340 9.24 -7.03 8.99
C ASP A 340 9.62 -5.56 8.78
N ILE A 341 8.84 -4.70 9.42
CA ILE A 341 9.05 -3.25 9.34
C ILE A 341 10.44 -2.85 9.88
N ILE A 342 10.94 -3.53 10.90
CA ILE A 342 12.23 -3.21 11.53
C ILE A 342 13.35 -3.28 10.49
N GLU A 343 13.45 -4.38 9.76
CA GLU A 343 14.49 -4.57 8.75
C GLU A 343 14.30 -3.65 7.53
N LEU A 344 13.06 -3.43 7.11
CA LEU A 344 12.78 -2.55 5.98
C LEU A 344 13.06 -1.08 6.30
N GLU A 345 12.77 -0.65 7.53
CA GLU A 345 13.05 0.74 7.92
C GLU A 345 14.54 0.98 8.21
N LYS A 346 15.30 -0.01 8.68
CA LYS A 346 16.78 0.05 8.73
C LYS A 346 17.36 0.30 7.31
N ARG A 347 16.91 -0.46 6.31
CA ARG A 347 17.33 -0.28 4.90
C ARG A 347 16.97 1.11 4.39
N ARG A 348 15.78 1.62 4.76
CA ARG A 348 15.30 2.96 4.37
C ARG A 348 16.16 4.07 4.98
N LEU A 349 16.45 3.98 6.26
CA LEU A 349 17.30 4.93 6.97
C LEU A 349 18.74 4.91 6.44
N SER A 350 19.32 3.72 6.22
CA SER A 350 20.65 3.58 5.62
C SER A 350 20.72 4.25 4.24
N PHE A 351 19.75 4.02 3.39
CA PHE A 351 19.68 4.68 2.08
C PHE A 351 19.62 6.22 2.20
N ILE A 352 18.82 6.73 3.13
CA ILE A 352 18.73 8.18 3.36
C ILE A 352 20.08 8.71 3.85
N GLU A 353 20.73 8.04 4.80
CA GLU A 353 22.04 8.45 5.32
C GLU A 353 23.11 8.44 4.26
N ASP A 354 23.17 7.42 3.42
CA ASP A 354 24.19 7.28 2.37
C ASP A 354 24.10 8.38 1.30
N ILE A 355 22.87 8.82 0.96
CA ILE A 355 22.68 9.97 0.06
C ILE A 355 23.31 11.26 0.61
N PHE A 356 23.40 11.41 1.92
CA PHE A 356 23.81 12.66 2.55
C PHE A 356 25.21 12.60 3.18
N LYS A 357 25.87 11.43 3.22
CA LYS A 357 27.27 11.27 3.58
C LYS A 357 28.22 11.65 2.44
N ASN A 358 27.73 11.59 1.19
CA ASN A 358 28.43 12.01 -0.03
C ASN A 358 28.04 13.46 -0.40
#